data_44a7a744b760b403e2d09c8c42ec63fa
#
_entry.id   44a7a744b760b403e2d09c8c42ec63fa
#
_cell.length_a   1.000
_cell.length_b   1.000
_cell.length_c   1.000
_cell.angle_alpha   90.00
_cell.angle_beta   90.00
_cell.angle_gamma   90.00
#
_symmetry.space_group_name_H-M   'P 1'
#
loop_
_entity.id
_entity.type
_entity.pdbx_description
1 polymer ?
#
loop_
_entity_poly.entity_id
_entity_poly.type
_entity_poly.pdbx_seq_one_letter_code
_entity_poly.pdbx_strand_id
1 'polypeptide(L)'
;MFTLLQSIIIIDYMPDYFDIACNFTSQEFINKTDAIIKESENHDVKKFLAVSSTISDFKTIAELRKSYPNKIFSSAGIHPHNATEVSGLDPSELEKEILFYKPNVIGETGLDYFRNLSPRDLQIQSFEFHIQIAIENALPLFLHQRDAHEDFVSVLKAFKSKLPKLVVHCFTGNENHLSDYLDLGAYIGVTGWICDYNRNQELLRSIKKIPLNKLMVETDCPYLLPKNLANKPKNRINLPQYLPHIVREISKLRNEDMIEIANNAYQNSINFFS
;
A
#
# COMPACT_ATOMS: atom_id res chain seq x y z
N MET A 1 31.90 -15.16 -48.45
CA MET A 1 32.00 -15.18 -46.99
C MET A 1 31.05 -14.11 -46.49
N PHE A 2 29.76 -14.50 -46.30
CA PHE A 2 28.69 -13.56 -45.87
C PHE A 2 28.55 -13.65 -44.35
N THR A 3 28.89 -12.59 -43.67
CA THR A 3 28.69 -12.44 -42.23
C THR A 3 27.26 -12.01 -42.02
N LEU A 4 26.40 -12.93 -41.57
CA LEU A 4 25.07 -12.63 -41.05
C LEU A 4 25.21 -11.91 -39.70
N LEU A 5 24.99 -10.60 -39.67
CA LEU A 5 24.70 -9.84 -38.47
C LEU A 5 23.32 -10.26 -37.99
N GLN A 6 23.26 -11.09 -36.96
CA GLN A 6 22.05 -11.31 -36.20
C GLN A 6 21.74 -10.01 -35.43
N SER A 7 20.76 -9.26 -35.90
CA SER A 7 20.14 -8.17 -35.14
C SER A 7 19.43 -8.79 -33.94
N ILE A 8 20.04 -8.69 -32.77
CA ILE A 8 19.37 -8.99 -31.51
C ILE A 8 18.28 -7.92 -31.35
N ILE A 9 17.03 -8.30 -31.57
CA ILE A 9 15.88 -7.48 -31.17
C ILE A 9 15.91 -7.52 -29.64
N ILE A 10 16.45 -6.48 -29.02
CA ILE A 10 16.24 -6.21 -27.59
C ILE A 10 14.79 -5.79 -27.52
N ILE A 11 13.90 -6.72 -27.17
CA ILE A 11 12.58 -6.37 -26.71
C ILE A 11 12.82 -5.65 -25.38
N ASP A 12 12.59 -4.34 -25.35
CA ASP A 12 12.58 -3.57 -24.11
C ASP A 12 11.50 -4.18 -23.20
N TYR A 13 11.93 -5.12 -22.35
CA TYR A 13 11.05 -5.72 -21.35
C TYR A 13 10.76 -4.66 -20.29
N MET A 14 9.55 -4.13 -20.31
CA MET A 14 9.05 -3.28 -19.23
C MET A 14 8.37 -4.17 -18.18
N PRO A 15 8.75 -4.05 -16.91
CA PRO A 15 8.13 -4.85 -15.85
C PRO A 15 6.70 -4.39 -15.60
N ASP A 16 5.83 -5.32 -15.24
CA ASP A 16 4.51 -5.00 -14.73
C ASP A 16 4.62 -4.42 -13.30
N TYR A 17 3.69 -3.51 -12.98
CA TYR A 17 3.60 -2.91 -11.65
C TYR A 17 2.29 -3.27 -10.96
N PHE A 18 2.35 -3.37 -9.63
CA PHE A 18 1.19 -3.50 -8.75
C PHE A 18 1.19 -2.33 -7.76
N ASP A 19 0.20 -1.45 -7.87
CA ASP A 19 -0.01 -0.35 -6.92
C ASP A 19 -0.79 -0.85 -5.72
N ILE A 20 -0.15 -0.96 -4.56
CA ILE A 20 -0.76 -1.54 -3.36
C ILE A 20 -1.57 -0.55 -2.52
N ALA A 21 -1.73 0.71 -2.97
CA ALA A 21 -2.58 1.69 -2.28
C ALA A 21 -3.25 2.65 -3.27
N CYS A 22 -4.52 2.36 -3.58
CA CYS A 22 -5.35 3.19 -4.45
C CYS A 22 -6.66 3.53 -3.75
N ASN A 23 -6.89 4.80 -3.41
CA ASN A 23 -8.11 5.27 -2.75
C ASN A 23 -9.20 5.54 -3.79
N PHE A 24 -9.71 4.50 -4.48
CA PHE A 24 -10.69 4.64 -5.57
C PHE A 24 -12.05 5.18 -5.12
N THR A 25 -12.36 5.17 -3.83
CA THR A 25 -13.57 5.77 -3.25
C THR A 25 -13.43 7.27 -3.01
N SER A 26 -12.24 7.84 -3.24
CA SER A 26 -11.98 9.27 -3.09
C SER A 26 -12.84 10.13 -4.03
N GLN A 27 -13.26 11.30 -3.55
CA GLN A 27 -14.05 12.29 -4.31
C GLN A 27 -13.40 12.67 -5.65
N GLU A 28 -12.07 12.72 -5.69
CA GLU A 28 -11.28 13.05 -6.87
C GLU A 28 -11.45 12.03 -8.01
N PHE A 29 -11.84 10.79 -7.67
CA PHE A 29 -11.93 9.66 -8.60
C PHE A 29 -13.36 9.29 -9.00
N ILE A 30 -14.36 9.93 -8.42
CA ILE A 30 -15.78 9.69 -8.78
C ILE A 30 -15.97 9.80 -10.29
N ASN A 31 -16.56 8.78 -10.90
CA ASN A 31 -16.82 8.65 -12.34
C ASN A 31 -15.56 8.69 -13.24
N LYS A 32 -14.34 8.49 -12.68
CA LYS A 32 -13.08 8.51 -13.44
C LYS A 32 -12.30 7.22 -13.34
N THR A 33 -12.72 6.28 -12.49
CA THR A 33 -11.96 5.05 -12.17
C THR A 33 -11.59 4.26 -13.42
N ASP A 34 -12.52 4.08 -14.37
CA ASP A 34 -12.26 3.37 -15.63
C ASP A 34 -11.15 4.03 -16.46
N ALA A 35 -11.19 5.35 -16.56
CA ALA A 35 -10.16 6.11 -17.30
C ALA A 35 -8.80 6.05 -16.57
N ILE A 36 -8.80 6.10 -15.25
CA ILE A 36 -7.58 6.00 -14.43
C ILE A 36 -6.95 4.63 -14.60
N ILE A 37 -7.72 3.55 -14.49
CA ILE A 37 -7.23 2.17 -14.67
C ILE A 37 -6.64 2.00 -16.07
N LYS A 38 -7.40 2.40 -17.11
CA LYS A 38 -6.96 2.28 -18.50
C LYS A 38 -5.65 3.05 -18.76
N GLU A 39 -5.54 4.27 -18.26
CA GLU A 39 -4.32 5.07 -18.42
C GLU A 39 -3.16 4.48 -17.64
N SER A 40 -3.40 3.93 -16.46
CA SER A 40 -2.38 3.27 -15.66
C SER A 40 -1.84 2.01 -16.34
N GLU A 41 -2.70 1.24 -17.04
CA GLU A 41 -2.29 0.08 -17.84
C GLU A 41 -1.38 0.45 -19.00
N ASN A 42 -1.53 1.66 -19.59
CA ASN A 42 -0.62 2.19 -20.62
C ASN A 42 0.78 2.50 -20.05
N HIS A 43 0.90 2.57 -18.73
CA HIS A 43 2.16 2.76 -18.00
C HIS A 43 2.59 1.50 -17.24
N ASP A 44 2.13 0.33 -17.68
CA ASP A 44 2.45 -1.00 -17.16
C ASP A 44 2.01 -1.24 -15.70
N VAL A 45 1.15 -0.40 -15.13
CA VAL A 45 0.50 -0.69 -13.86
C VAL A 45 -0.72 -1.57 -14.10
N LYS A 46 -0.58 -2.87 -13.81
CA LYS A 46 -1.55 -3.91 -14.21
C LYS A 46 -2.46 -4.35 -13.07
N LYS A 47 -2.06 -4.10 -11.82
CA LYS A 47 -2.81 -4.51 -10.64
C LYS A 47 -2.88 -3.40 -9.60
N PHE A 48 -3.97 -3.41 -8.83
CA PHE A 48 -4.27 -2.35 -7.87
C PHE A 48 -4.91 -2.95 -6.62
N LEU A 49 -4.51 -2.48 -5.44
CA LEU A 49 -5.30 -2.67 -4.23
C LEU A 49 -6.20 -1.45 -4.05
N ALA A 50 -7.51 -1.66 -4.10
CA ALA A 50 -8.49 -0.65 -3.69
C ALA A 50 -8.56 -0.64 -2.16
N VAL A 51 -8.19 0.48 -1.55
CA VAL A 51 -8.09 0.64 -0.10
C VAL A 51 -9.36 1.25 0.46
N SER A 52 -9.89 0.68 1.55
CA SER A 52 -11.02 1.21 2.32
C SER A 52 -10.54 2.04 3.50
N SER A 53 -11.28 3.10 3.81
CA SER A 53 -11.05 3.95 4.97
C SER A 53 -12.21 3.93 5.96
N THR A 54 -13.41 3.54 5.50
CA THR A 54 -14.66 3.51 6.26
C THR A 54 -15.46 2.25 5.94
N ILE A 55 -16.42 1.90 6.79
CA ILE A 55 -17.36 0.79 6.52
C ILE A 55 -18.14 1.04 5.21
N SER A 56 -18.50 2.28 4.94
CA SER A 56 -19.23 2.63 3.72
C SER A 56 -18.48 2.36 2.41
N ASP A 57 -17.14 2.27 2.44
CA ASP A 57 -16.31 1.96 1.27
C ASP A 57 -16.40 0.50 0.83
N PHE A 58 -16.66 -0.43 1.77
CA PHE A 58 -16.55 -1.87 1.52
C PHE A 58 -17.37 -2.34 0.31
N LYS A 59 -18.62 -1.89 0.23
CA LYS A 59 -19.51 -2.24 -0.88
C LYS A 59 -18.96 -1.74 -2.22
N THR A 60 -18.57 -0.47 -2.29
CA THR A 60 -18.07 0.16 -3.52
C THR A 60 -16.79 -0.54 -4.00
N ILE A 61 -15.89 -0.85 -3.09
CA ILE A 61 -14.64 -1.56 -3.40
C ILE A 61 -14.89 -2.99 -3.86
N ALA A 62 -15.84 -3.71 -3.24
CA ALA A 62 -16.22 -5.05 -3.66
C ALA A 62 -16.84 -5.07 -5.06
N GLU A 63 -17.70 -4.08 -5.38
CA GLU A 63 -18.26 -3.90 -6.71
C GLU A 63 -17.18 -3.57 -7.75
N LEU A 64 -16.23 -2.71 -7.40
CA LEU A 64 -15.09 -2.40 -8.26
C LEU A 64 -14.25 -3.65 -8.54
N ARG A 65 -13.90 -4.44 -7.52
CA ARG A 65 -13.18 -5.70 -7.71
C ARG A 65 -13.94 -6.68 -8.62
N LYS A 66 -15.25 -6.75 -8.49
CA LYS A 66 -16.11 -7.60 -9.35
C LYS A 66 -16.09 -7.13 -10.81
N SER A 67 -16.02 -5.81 -11.03
CA SER A 67 -15.97 -5.22 -12.38
C SER A 67 -14.61 -5.41 -13.05
N TYR A 68 -13.54 -5.53 -12.27
CA TYR A 68 -12.16 -5.71 -12.76
C TYR A 68 -11.49 -6.96 -12.15
N PRO A 69 -12.02 -8.16 -12.46
CA PRO A 69 -11.46 -9.40 -11.92
C PRO A 69 -9.99 -9.57 -12.33
N ASN A 70 -9.17 -10.06 -11.42
CA ASN A 70 -7.71 -10.24 -11.58
C ASN A 70 -6.87 -8.95 -11.72
N LYS A 71 -7.51 -7.76 -11.72
CA LYS A 71 -6.80 -6.47 -11.72
C LYS A 71 -6.94 -5.76 -10.40
N ILE A 72 -8.15 -5.72 -9.84
CA ILE A 72 -8.44 -5.07 -8.55
C ILE A 72 -8.46 -6.12 -7.45
N PHE A 73 -7.65 -5.89 -6.43
CA PHE A 73 -7.71 -6.50 -5.12
C PHE A 73 -8.43 -5.54 -4.17
N SER A 74 -9.01 -6.05 -3.11
CA SER A 74 -9.82 -5.24 -2.19
C SER A 74 -9.35 -5.37 -0.76
N SER A 75 -9.30 -4.26 -0.05
CA SER A 75 -9.22 -4.25 1.40
C SER A 75 -10.60 -4.06 2.04
N ALA A 76 -10.72 -4.42 3.31
CA ALA A 76 -11.81 -3.99 4.18
C ALA A 76 -11.24 -3.72 5.58
N GLY A 77 -11.38 -2.49 6.02
CA GLY A 77 -10.90 -2.02 7.32
C GLY A 77 -11.26 -0.55 7.54
N ILE A 78 -11.08 -0.09 8.76
CA ILE A 78 -11.38 1.26 9.21
C ILE A 78 -10.06 1.98 9.49
N HIS A 79 -9.80 3.01 8.69
CA HIS A 79 -8.61 3.87 8.84
C HIS A 79 -8.62 4.55 10.23
N PRO A 80 -7.46 4.76 10.88
CA PRO A 80 -7.40 5.38 12.21
C PRO A 80 -8.10 6.76 12.29
N HIS A 81 -8.21 7.48 11.20
CA HIS A 81 -9.00 8.73 11.16
C HIS A 81 -10.49 8.52 11.45
N ASN A 82 -11.02 7.36 11.14
CA ASN A 82 -12.43 6.99 11.26
C ASN A 82 -12.66 5.95 12.37
N ALA A 83 -11.71 5.75 13.27
CA ALA A 83 -11.79 4.74 14.33
C ALA A 83 -13.00 4.92 15.25
N THR A 84 -13.63 6.09 15.29
CA THR A 84 -14.91 6.31 15.97
C THR A 84 -16.04 5.43 15.43
N GLU A 85 -15.93 4.89 14.20
CA GLU A 85 -16.93 3.96 13.64
C GLU A 85 -17.03 2.64 14.44
N VAL A 86 -15.98 2.24 15.20
CA VAL A 86 -16.05 1.04 16.05
C VAL A 86 -16.74 1.32 17.39
N SER A 87 -17.02 2.59 17.72
CA SER A 87 -17.61 2.94 19.03
C SER A 87 -19.00 2.34 19.18
N GLY A 88 -19.14 1.44 20.16
CA GLY A 88 -20.41 0.77 20.43
C GLY A 88 -20.75 -0.40 19.50
N LEU A 89 -19.87 -0.74 18.55
CA LEU A 89 -20.03 -1.96 17.75
C LEU A 89 -19.55 -3.18 18.56
N ASP A 90 -20.28 -4.28 18.40
CA ASP A 90 -19.78 -5.60 18.79
C ASP A 90 -18.72 -6.04 17.76
N PRO A 91 -17.52 -6.50 18.19
CA PRO A 91 -16.47 -6.97 17.28
C PRO A 91 -16.96 -8.00 16.27
N SER A 92 -17.90 -8.87 16.66
CA SER A 92 -18.48 -9.89 15.77
C SER A 92 -19.37 -9.29 14.67
N GLU A 93 -19.94 -8.11 14.89
CA GLU A 93 -20.72 -7.40 13.87
C GLU A 93 -19.78 -6.80 12.82
N LEU A 94 -18.70 -6.17 13.27
CA LEU A 94 -17.66 -5.66 12.37
C LEU A 94 -17.01 -6.78 11.56
N GLU A 95 -16.70 -7.90 12.20
CA GLU A 95 -16.16 -9.08 11.50
C GLU A 95 -17.10 -9.57 10.39
N LYS A 96 -18.39 -9.75 10.71
CA LYS A 96 -19.39 -10.16 9.71
C LYS A 96 -19.49 -9.19 8.55
N GLU A 97 -19.47 -7.88 8.82
CA GLU A 97 -19.52 -6.85 7.79
C GLU A 97 -18.28 -6.90 6.88
N ILE A 98 -17.09 -6.99 7.45
CA ILE A 98 -15.83 -7.12 6.70
C ILE A 98 -15.86 -8.37 5.83
N LEU A 99 -16.17 -9.54 6.40
CA LEU A 99 -16.10 -10.82 5.71
C LEU A 99 -17.19 -11.01 4.66
N PHE A 100 -18.32 -10.32 4.80
CA PHE A 100 -19.39 -10.32 3.80
C PHE A 100 -18.88 -9.93 2.41
N TYR A 101 -17.95 -8.99 2.34
CA TYR A 101 -17.36 -8.51 1.07
C TYR A 101 -16.13 -9.32 0.61
N LYS A 102 -15.70 -10.33 1.38
CA LYS A 102 -14.58 -11.24 1.05
C LYS A 102 -13.32 -10.49 0.60
N PRO A 103 -12.75 -9.60 1.42
CA PRO A 103 -11.57 -8.84 1.03
C PRO A 103 -10.35 -9.74 0.83
N ASN A 104 -9.34 -9.24 0.11
CA ASN A 104 -8.03 -9.89 0.00
C ASN A 104 -7.14 -9.59 1.23
N VAL A 105 -7.42 -8.49 1.94
CA VAL A 105 -6.61 -8.02 3.07
C VAL A 105 -7.49 -7.23 4.05
N ILE A 106 -7.19 -7.34 5.34
CA ILE A 106 -7.81 -6.56 6.39
C ILE A 106 -7.05 -5.23 6.53
N GLY A 107 -7.75 -4.14 6.40
CA GLY A 107 -7.20 -2.79 6.45
C GLY A 107 -7.89 -1.87 5.40
N GLU A 108 -7.54 -0.62 5.34
CA GLU A 108 -6.46 0.05 6.07
C GLU A 108 -6.83 0.22 7.54
N THR A 109 -5.92 -0.14 8.43
CA THR A 109 -6.10 0.03 9.88
C THR A 109 -4.77 0.34 10.54
N GLY A 110 -4.77 0.80 11.77
CA GLY A 110 -3.56 1.15 12.51
C GLY A 110 -3.71 2.40 13.35
N LEU A 111 -2.63 3.23 13.42
CA LEU A 111 -2.59 4.40 14.30
C LEU A 111 -2.07 5.64 13.56
N ASP A 112 -2.74 6.78 13.74
CA ASP A 112 -2.31 8.10 13.26
C ASP A 112 -2.43 9.15 14.37
N TYR A 113 -1.31 9.42 15.06
CA TYR A 113 -1.26 10.43 16.11
C TYR A 113 -0.86 11.81 15.58
N PHE A 114 -0.44 11.89 14.30
CA PHE A 114 -0.17 13.17 13.65
C PHE A 114 -1.46 13.95 13.37
N ARG A 115 -2.42 13.30 12.70
CA ARG A 115 -3.74 13.91 12.43
C ARG A 115 -4.65 13.83 13.64
N ASN A 116 -4.60 12.71 14.36
CA ASN A 116 -5.34 12.46 15.61
C ASN A 116 -6.83 12.81 15.52
N LEU A 117 -7.47 12.40 14.39
CA LEU A 117 -8.88 12.75 14.10
C LEU A 117 -9.87 11.91 14.90
N SER A 118 -9.47 10.72 15.34
CA SER A 118 -10.22 9.91 16.32
C SER A 118 -9.43 9.82 17.63
N PRO A 119 -10.08 9.64 18.78
CA PRO A 119 -9.41 9.41 20.06
C PRO A 119 -8.44 8.22 20.01
N ARG A 120 -7.28 8.33 20.65
CA ARG A 120 -6.22 7.30 20.58
C ARG A 120 -6.66 5.94 21.10
N ASP A 121 -7.46 5.91 22.16
CA ASP A 121 -8.03 4.68 22.71
C ASP A 121 -8.93 3.96 21.70
N LEU A 122 -9.75 4.69 20.95
CA LEU A 122 -10.56 4.12 19.87
C LEU A 122 -9.72 3.69 18.68
N GLN A 123 -8.63 4.41 18.36
CA GLN A 123 -7.69 3.95 17.33
C GLN A 123 -7.05 2.61 17.73
N ILE A 124 -6.57 2.47 18.96
CA ILE A 124 -5.98 1.23 19.49
C ILE A 124 -7.03 0.12 19.48
N GLN A 125 -8.24 0.37 19.99
CA GLN A 125 -9.33 -0.62 20.00
C GLN A 125 -9.66 -1.09 18.58
N SER A 126 -9.83 -0.17 17.63
CA SER A 126 -10.07 -0.49 16.23
C SER A 126 -8.94 -1.34 15.66
N PHE A 127 -7.68 -0.97 15.91
CA PHE A 127 -6.52 -1.70 15.43
C PHE A 127 -6.48 -3.13 15.97
N GLU A 128 -6.71 -3.32 17.29
CA GLU A 128 -6.77 -4.65 17.92
C GLU A 128 -7.90 -5.52 17.33
N PHE A 129 -9.08 -4.96 17.07
CA PHE A 129 -10.18 -5.67 16.43
C PHE A 129 -9.80 -6.17 15.03
N HIS A 130 -9.19 -5.31 14.22
CA HIS A 130 -8.76 -5.70 12.87
C HIS A 130 -7.66 -6.77 12.89
N ILE A 131 -6.71 -6.69 13.83
CA ILE A 131 -5.69 -7.72 14.00
C ILE A 131 -6.35 -9.06 14.36
N GLN A 132 -7.31 -9.06 15.27
CA GLN A 132 -8.01 -10.25 15.70
C GLN A 132 -8.80 -10.89 14.55
N ILE A 133 -9.56 -10.10 13.79
CA ILE A 133 -10.28 -10.55 12.60
C ILE A 133 -9.31 -11.16 11.57
N ALA A 134 -8.17 -10.52 11.34
CA ALA A 134 -7.16 -11.00 10.40
C ALA A 134 -6.57 -12.37 10.84
N ILE A 135 -6.28 -12.55 12.13
CA ILE A 135 -5.77 -13.79 12.71
C ILE A 135 -6.80 -14.91 12.56
N GLU A 136 -8.04 -14.67 12.97
CA GLU A 136 -9.12 -15.68 12.98
C GLU A 136 -9.47 -16.16 11.59
N ASN A 137 -9.29 -15.30 10.57
CA ASN A 137 -9.64 -15.61 9.19
C ASN A 137 -8.43 -15.86 8.28
N ALA A 138 -7.23 -15.91 8.83
CA ALA A 138 -5.97 -16.10 8.10
C ALA A 138 -5.78 -15.12 6.92
N LEU A 139 -6.28 -13.89 7.08
CA LEU A 139 -6.15 -12.82 6.10
C LEU A 139 -4.93 -11.94 6.43
N PRO A 140 -4.20 -11.42 5.44
CA PRO A 140 -3.10 -10.48 5.69
C PRO A 140 -3.60 -9.13 6.22
N LEU A 141 -2.68 -8.32 6.77
CA LEU A 141 -2.94 -6.98 7.32
C LEU A 141 -2.30 -5.89 6.47
N PHE A 142 -3.07 -4.85 6.13
CA PHE A 142 -2.61 -3.63 5.47
C PHE A 142 -2.65 -2.48 6.49
N LEU A 143 -1.45 -1.98 6.90
CA LEU A 143 -1.30 -1.23 8.13
C LEU A 143 -0.79 0.18 7.90
N HIS A 144 -1.48 1.14 8.54
CA HIS A 144 -1.13 2.56 8.61
C HIS A 144 -0.45 2.89 9.94
N GLN A 145 0.67 3.62 9.86
CA GLN A 145 1.32 4.17 11.05
C GLN A 145 1.84 5.58 10.77
N ARG A 146 1.46 6.54 11.62
CA ARG A 146 1.99 7.90 11.57
C ARG A 146 2.12 8.52 12.96
N ASP A 147 3.37 8.85 13.36
CA ASP A 147 3.72 9.42 14.68
C ASP A 147 3.20 8.62 15.89
N ALA A 148 3.05 7.29 15.72
CA ALA A 148 2.50 6.36 16.70
C ALA A 148 3.34 5.07 16.85
N HIS A 149 4.63 5.12 16.51
CA HIS A 149 5.48 3.94 16.37
C HIS A 149 5.49 3.04 17.62
N GLU A 150 5.67 3.62 18.81
CA GLU A 150 5.81 2.84 20.05
C GLU A 150 4.54 2.04 20.35
N ASP A 151 3.38 2.69 20.34
CA ASP A 151 2.10 2.03 20.59
C ASP A 151 1.77 1.02 19.46
N PHE A 152 2.04 1.39 18.21
CA PHE A 152 1.82 0.53 17.05
C PHE A 152 2.60 -0.79 17.15
N VAL A 153 3.90 -0.71 17.48
CA VAL A 153 4.76 -1.89 17.67
C VAL A 153 4.35 -2.66 18.93
N SER A 154 3.96 -1.98 20.00
CA SER A 154 3.49 -2.62 21.24
C SER A 154 2.26 -3.46 20.99
N VAL A 155 1.26 -2.91 20.29
CA VAL A 155 0.04 -3.65 19.91
C VAL A 155 0.39 -4.87 19.07
N LEU A 156 1.18 -4.71 18.00
CA LEU A 156 1.57 -5.85 17.16
C LEU A 156 2.35 -6.92 17.93
N LYS A 157 3.25 -6.53 18.84
CA LYS A 157 4.02 -7.46 19.67
C LYS A 157 3.14 -8.29 20.60
N ALA A 158 2.01 -7.77 21.06
CA ALA A 158 1.05 -8.53 21.87
C ALA A 158 0.45 -9.73 21.11
N PHE A 159 0.40 -9.66 19.78
CA PHE A 159 -0.09 -10.73 18.90
C PHE A 159 1.02 -11.49 18.16
N LYS A 160 2.30 -11.21 18.43
CA LYS A 160 3.45 -11.64 17.61
C LYS A 160 3.41 -13.11 17.17
N SER A 161 3.03 -14.03 18.05
CA SER A 161 3.02 -15.47 17.75
C SER A 161 1.91 -15.92 16.80
N LYS A 162 0.94 -15.05 16.53
CA LYS A 162 -0.26 -15.34 15.72
C LYS A 162 -0.39 -14.42 14.51
N LEU A 163 0.44 -13.38 14.40
CA LEU A 163 0.33 -12.41 13.32
C LEU A 163 0.34 -13.10 11.94
N PRO A 164 -0.63 -12.77 11.06
CA PRO A 164 -0.57 -13.18 9.67
C PRO A 164 0.50 -12.36 8.92
N LYS A 165 0.59 -12.53 7.61
CA LYS A 165 1.38 -11.60 6.78
C LYS A 165 0.89 -10.17 7.01
N LEU A 166 1.82 -9.21 7.08
CA LEU A 166 1.46 -7.81 7.24
C LEU A 166 2.35 -6.91 6.37
N VAL A 167 1.79 -5.79 5.93
CA VAL A 167 2.52 -4.72 5.26
C VAL A 167 2.29 -3.41 6.00
N VAL A 168 3.38 -2.72 6.34
CA VAL A 168 3.33 -1.32 6.79
C VAL A 168 3.42 -0.46 5.56
N HIS A 169 2.28 0.11 5.15
CA HIS A 169 2.20 0.95 3.98
C HIS A 169 2.72 2.37 4.26
N CYS A 170 3.02 3.10 3.21
CA CYS A 170 3.48 4.49 3.25
C CYS A 170 4.59 4.72 4.30
N PHE A 171 5.57 3.83 4.34
CA PHE A 171 6.67 3.92 5.31
C PHE A 171 7.47 5.21 5.14
N THR A 172 7.60 5.96 6.23
CA THR A 172 8.34 7.22 6.30
C THR A 172 9.31 7.28 7.47
N GLY A 173 9.45 6.15 8.20
CA GLY A 173 10.21 6.05 9.43
C GLY A 173 11.73 5.98 9.24
N ASN A 174 12.42 5.98 10.38
CA ASN A 174 13.86 5.81 10.45
C ASN A 174 14.26 4.33 10.44
N GLU A 175 15.58 4.08 10.52
CA GLU A 175 16.16 2.74 10.48
C GLU A 175 15.74 1.86 11.67
N ASN A 176 15.50 2.43 12.85
CA ASN A 176 15.04 1.68 14.03
C ASN A 176 13.59 1.23 13.83
N HIS A 177 12.72 2.13 13.32
CA HIS A 177 11.36 1.78 12.97
C HIS A 177 11.31 0.67 11.91
N LEU A 178 12.18 0.78 10.89
CA LEU A 178 12.30 -0.27 9.87
C LEU A 178 12.70 -1.63 10.49
N SER A 179 13.68 -1.63 11.38
CA SER A 179 14.13 -2.86 12.06
C SER A 179 13.02 -3.52 12.85
N ASP A 180 12.27 -2.73 13.65
CA ASP A 180 11.12 -3.25 14.42
C ASP A 180 10.06 -3.89 13.52
N TYR A 181 9.77 -3.29 12.36
CA TYR A 181 8.79 -3.84 11.42
C TYR A 181 9.29 -5.11 10.73
N LEU A 182 10.57 -5.15 10.34
CA LEU A 182 11.18 -6.34 9.75
C LEU A 182 11.24 -7.51 10.75
N ASP A 183 11.49 -7.23 12.03
CA ASP A 183 11.48 -8.23 13.12
C ASP A 183 10.07 -8.83 13.38
N LEU A 184 9.04 -8.10 13.01
CA LEU A 184 7.65 -8.57 12.98
C LEU A 184 7.29 -9.30 11.67
N GLY A 185 8.23 -9.40 10.72
CA GLY A 185 8.04 -10.04 9.44
C GLY A 185 7.32 -9.18 8.39
N ALA A 186 7.15 -7.88 8.66
CA ALA A 186 6.42 -6.98 7.79
C ALA A 186 7.04 -6.83 6.40
N TYR A 187 6.19 -6.63 5.40
CA TYR A 187 6.54 -5.98 4.14
C TYR A 187 6.47 -4.46 4.32
N ILE A 188 7.16 -3.73 3.48
CA ILE A 188 7.31 -2.27 3.58
C ILE A 188 6.84 -1.63 2.27
N GLY A 189 5.76 -0.85 2.35
CA GLY A 189 5.22 -0.07 1.23
C GLY A 189 5.93 1.29 1.13
N VAL A 190 6.35 1.66 -0.08
CA VAL A 190 7.06 2.92 -0.35
C VAL A 190 6.29 3.73 -1.39
N THR A 191 5.92 4.95 -0.99
CA THR A 191 5.11 5.89 -1.79
C THR A 191 5.97 6.93 -2.53
N GLY A 192 5.28 7.84 -3.23
CA GLY A 192 5.85 9.07 -3.78
C GLY A 192 6.48 10.02 -2.76
N TRP A 193 6.36 9.75 -1.46
CA TRP A 193 7.09 10.45 -0.41
C TRP A 193 8.61 10.34 -0.59
N ILE A 194 9.11 9.25 -1.18
CA ILE A 194 10.53 9.08 -1.52
C ILE A 194 11.07 10.19 -2.44
N CYS A 195 10.18 10.86 -3.18
CA CYS A 195 10.48 11.94 -4.11
C CYS A 195 10.48 13.35 -3.47
N ASP A 196 10.25 13.47 -2.15
CA ASP A 196 10.25 14.76 -1.42
C ASP A 196 11.54 14.93 -0.59
N TYR A 197 12.65 15.19 -1.27
CA TYR A 197 13.99 15.26 -0.66
C TYR A 197 14.15 16.25 0.49
N ASN A 198 13.20 17.16 0.67
CA ASN A 198 13.24 18.12 1.77
C ASN A 198 12.69 17.55 3.09
N ARG A 199 11.79 16.55 3.01
CA ARG A 199 11.05 16.04 4.18
C ARG A 199 11.23 14.57 4.46
N ASN A 200 11.93 13.82 3.58
CA ASN A 200 12.03 12.37 3.65
C ASN A 200 13.40 11.85 4.12
N GLN A 201 14.17 12.66 4.84
CA GLN A 201 15.56 12.31 5.22
C GLN A 201 15.69 10.95 5.91
N GLU A 202 14.74 10.59 6.77
CA GLU A 202 14.73 9.28 7.43
C GLU A 202 14.50 8.14 6.44
N LEU A 203 13.54 8.29 5.54
CA LEU A 203 13.27 7.31 4.48
C LEU A 203 14.48 7.15 3.55
N LEU A 204 15.17 8.24 3.19
CA LEU A 204 16.38 8.19 2.33
C LEU A 204 17.50 7.34 2.95
N ARG A 205 17.63 7.33 4.27
CA ARG A 205 18.58 6.46 4.98
C ARG A 205 18.09 5.02 5.01
N SER A 206 16.81 4.83 5.28
CA SER A 206 16.19 3.52 5.48
C SER A 206 15.99 2.73 4.19
N ILE A 207 15.76 3.39 3.04
CA ILE A 207 15.36 2.74 1.77
C ILE A 207 16.37 1.67 1.31
N LYS A 208 17.67 1.89 1.56
CA LYS A 208 18.73 0.93 1.19
C LYS A 208 18.75 -0.32 2.07
N LYS A 209 18.11 -0.25 3.22
CA LYS A 209 18.06 -1.35 4.21
C LYS A 209 16.83 -2.23 4.09
N ILE A 210 15.84 -1.81 3.30
CA ILE A 210 14.66 -2.63 3.02
C ILE A 210 15.09 -3.81 2.15
N PRO A 211 14.95 -5.08 2.61
CA PRO A 211 15.24 -6.24 1.77
C PRO A 211 14.35 -6.26 0.52
N LEU A 212 14.88 -6.61 -0.66
CA LEU A 212 14.09 -6.64 -1.89
C LEU A 212 12.87 -7.54 -1.80
N ASN A 213 12.98 -8.68 -1.10
CA ASN A 213 11.86 -9.60 -0.85
C ASN A 213 10.85 -9.10 0.20
N LYS A 214 11.02 -7.89 0.72
CA LYS A 214 10.10 -7.22 1.64
C LYS A 214 9.61 -5.87 1.12
N LEU A 215 10.17 -5.39 -0.01
CA LEU A 215 9.81 -4.12 -0.61
C LEU A 215 8.53 -4.26 -1.43
N MET A 216 7.57 -3.36 -1.20
CA MET A 216 6.40 -3.11 -2.04
C MET A 216 6.36 -1.64 -2.45
N VAL A 217 5.62 -1.33 -3.50
CA VAL A 217 5.53 0.03 -4.05
C VAL A 217 4.08 0.45 -4.24
N GLU A 218 3.83 1.74 -4.05
CA GLU A 218 2.48 2.29 -4.07
C GLU A 218 2.47 3.76 -4.43
N THR A 219 1.33 4.24 -4.91
CA THR A 219 1.14 5.68 -5.12
C THR A 219 0.48 6.36 -3.92
N ASP A 220 -0.40 5.66 -3.22
CA ASP A 220 -1.34 6.22 -2.26
C ASP A 220 -2.23 7.31 -2.92
N CYS A 221 -2.58 7.07 -4.18
CA CYS A 221 -3.38 8.03 -4.95
C CYS A 221 -4.80 8.22 -4.34
N PRO A 222 -5.33 9.45 -4.36
CA PRO A 222 -4.90 10.68 -5.05
C PRO A 222 -3.82 11.51 -4.33
N TYR A 223 -3.29 11.03 -3.23
CA TYR A 223 -2.32 11.73 -2.36
C TYR A 223 -0.88 11.54 -2.84
N LEU A 224 0.07 12.20 -2.18
CA LEU A 224 1.51 11.98 -2.28
C LEU A 224 2.10 12.05 -3.71
N LEU A 225 1.57 12.95 -4.57
CA LEU A 225 2.13 13.18 -5.91
C LEU A 225 3.65 13.41 -5.83
N PRO A 226 4.48 12.63 -6.55
CA PRO A 226 5.93 12.77 -6.52
C PRO A 226 6.38 14.21 -6.78
N LYS A 227 7.20 14.75 -5.87
CA LYS A 227 7.62 16.16 -5.92
C LYS A 227 8.59 16.49 -7.04
N ASN A 228 9.29 15.49 -7.56
CA ASN A 228 10.32 15.64 -8.58
C ASN A 228 9.85 15.24 -10.00
N LEU A 229 8.54 15.09 -10.22
CA LEU A 229 8.00 14.93 -11.57
C LEU A 229 8.35 16.15 -12.42
N ALA A 230 8.87 15.91 -13.64
CA ALA A 230 9.19 16.96 -14.60
C ALA A 230 7.93 17.74 -15.04
N ASN A 231 6.86 16.99 -15.33
CA ASN A 231 5.56 17.54 -15.75
C ASN A 231 4.50 17.17 -14.70
N LYS A 232 4.28 18.05 -13.74
CA LYS A 232 3.25 17.86 -12.72
C LYS A 232 1.87 18.20 -13.27
N PRO A 233 0.85 17.39 -12.98
CA PRO A 233 -0.52 17.74 -13.33
C PRO A 233 -0.96 19.02 -12.60
N LYS A 234 -1.75 19.88 -13.30
CA LYS A 234 -2.21 21.16 -12.75
C LYS A 234 -3.03 21.00 -11.47
N ASN A 235 -3.82 19.94 -11.38
CA ASN A 235 -4.68 19.63 -10.23
C ASN A 235 -3.91 19.00 -9.06
N ARG A 236 -2.63 18.66 -9.25
CA ARG A 236 -1.77 17.99 -8.25
C ARG A 236 -2.29 16.67 -7.71
N ILE A 237 -3.22 16.01 -8.40
CA ILE A 237 -3.75 14.70 -8.05
C ILE A 237 -2.72 13.65 -8.46
N ASN A 238 -2.36 12.77 -7.53
CA ASN A 238 -1.56 11.58 -7.82
C ASN A 238 -2.42 10.51 -8.50
N LEU A 239 -1.80 9.72 -9.37
CA LEU A 239 -2.46 8.65 -10.13
C LEU A 239 -1.54 7.43 -10.18
N PRO A 240 -2.08 6.20 -10.31
CA PRO A 240 -1.27 4.98 -10.37
C PRO A 240 -0.27 4.98 -11.51
N GLN A 241 -0.53 5.66 -12.62
CA GLN A 241 0.39 5.83 -13.75
C GLN A 241 1.76 6.42 -13.38
N TYR A 242 1.89 7.03 -12.20
CA TYR A 242 3.17 7.56 -11.70
C TYR A 242 3.98 6.54 -10.90
N LEU A 243 3.48 5.34 -10.69
CA LEU A 243 4.19 4.28 -9.95
C LEU A 243 5.56 3.93 -10.57
N PRO A 244 5.72 3.82 -11.91
CA PRO A 244 7.04 3.59 -12.52
C PRO A 244 8.07 4.69 -12.21
N HIS A 245 7.61 5.94 -12.00
CA HIS A 245 8.49 7.04 -11.58
C HIS A 245 9.00 6.82 -10.15
N ILE A 246 8.14 6.37 -9.25
CA ILE A 246 8.51 6.07 -7.85
C ILE A 246 9.56 4.94 -7.83
N VAL A 247 9.32 3.86 -8.59
CA VAL A 247 10.29 2.74 -8.70
C VAL A 247 11.63 3.20 -9.26
N ARG A 248 11.63 4.08 -10.27
CA ARG A 248 12.87 4.67 -10.81
C ARG A 248 13.65 5.46 -9.77
N GLU A 249 12.97 6.21 -8.90
CA GLU A 249 13.62 6.94 -7.82
C GLU A 249 14.17 6.00 -6.75
N ILE A 250 13.44 4.94 -6.40
CA ILE A 250 13.95 3.89 -5.50
C ILE A 250 15.21 3.26 -6.08
N SER A 251 15.22 2.90 -7.37
CA SER A 251 16.37 2.33 -8.09
C SER A 251 17.59 3.24 -7.99
N LYS A 252 17.44 4.52 -8.29
CA LYS A 252 18.54 5.51 -8.18
C LYS A 252 19.11 5.59 -6.77
N LEU A 253 18.24 5.68 -5.76
CA LEU A 253 18.65 5.84 -4.37
C LEU A 253 19.33 4.59 -3.82
N ARG A 254 18.87 3.41 -4.22
CA ARG A 254 19.45 2.12 -3.82
C ARG A 254 20.70 1.76 -4.66
N ASN A 255 20.87 2.38 -5.84
CA ASN A 255 21.86 2.01 -6.85
C ASN A 255 21.71 0.54 -7.26
N GLU A 256 20.46 0.12 -7.52
CA GLU A 256 20.07 -1.22 -7.93
C GLU A 256 19.27 -1.15 -9.24
N ASP A 257 19.22 -2.25 -10.00
CA ASP A 257 18.52 -2.31 -11.27
C ASP A 257 17.01 -2.07 -11.10
N MET A 258 16.44 -1.20 -11.93
CA MET A 258 15.02 -0.81 -11.86
C MET A 258 14.09 -1.99 -12.17
N ILE A 259 14.49 -2.86 -13.12
CA ILE A 259 13.68 -4.02 -13.52
C ILE A 259 13.67 -5.04 -12.38
N GLU A 260 14.81 -5.24 -11.72
CA GLU A 260 14.92 -6.14 -10.56
C GLU A 260 14.02 -5.66 -9.40
N ILE A 261 14.06 -4.36 -9.08
CA ILE A 261 13.19 -3.77 -8.04
C ILE A 261 11.72 -3.95 -8.39
N ALA A 262 11.33 -3.61 -9.63
CA ALA A 262 9.95 -3.70 -10.07
C ALA A 262 9.42 -5.14 -10.01
N ASN A 263 10.20 -6.11 -10.52
CA ASN A 263 9.83 -7.52 -10.51
C ASN A 263 9.69 -8.06 -9.08
N ASN A 264 10.63 -7.72 -8.17
CA ASN A 264 10.52 -8.13 -6.77
C ASN A 264 9.30 -7.52 -6.11
N ALA A 265 9.07 -6.20 -6.25
CA ALA A 265 7.93 -5.53 -5.66
C ALA A 265 6.59 -6.08 -6.18
N TYR A 266 6.50 -6.33 -7.51
CA TYR A 266 5.33 -6.95 -8.11
C TYR A 266 5.07 -8.35 -7.55
N GLN A 267 6.11 -9.21 -7.51
CA GLN A 267 5.99 -10.59 -7.02
C GLN A 267 5.66 -10.65 -5.52
N ASN A 268 6.27 -9.76 -4.71
CA ASN A 268 5.94 -9.61 -3.30
C ASN A 268 4.45 -9.30 -3.12
N SER A 269 3.93 -8.34 -3.91
CA SER A 269 2.52 -7.94 -3.86
C SER A 269 1.59 -9.08 -4.29
N ILE A 270 1.91 -9.80 -5.37
CA ILE A 270 1.14 -10.98 -5.79
C ILE A 270 1.09 -12.02 -4.67
N ASN A 271 2.24 -12.40 -4.11
CA ASN A 271 2.34 -13.43 -3.07
C ASN A 271 1.67 -13.01 -1.75
N PHE A 272 1.50 -11.71 -1.54
CA PHE A 272 0.90 -11.17 -0.33
C PHE A 272 -0.62 -11.16 -0.41
N PHE A 273 -1.20 -10.71 -1.52
CA PHE A 273 -2.64 -10.47 -1.68
C PHE A 273 -3.42 -11.63 -2.33
N SER A 274 -2.71 -12.69 -2.78
CA SER A 274 -3.32 -13.88 -3.42
C SER A 274 -3.70 -14.97 -2.44
#